data_ca3d54301769f465447416128130b7a0
#
_entry.id   ca3d54301769f465447416128130b7a0
#
_cell.length_a   1.000
_cell.length_b   1.000
_cell.length_c   1.000
_cell.angle_alpha   90.00
_cell.angle_beta   90.00
_cell.angle_gamma   90.00
#
_symmetry.space_group_name_H-M   'P 1'
#
loop_
_entity.id
_entity.type
_entity.pdbx_description
1 polymer ?
#
loop_
_entity_poly.entity_id
_entity_poly.type
_entity_poly.pdbx_seq_one_letter_code
_entity_poly.pdbx_strand_id
1 'polypeptide(L)'
;MNLLRSMLLLIFAFSLCAVQAAESSAKYVFLLIGDGMGPTIRQFYQHEYPDTVLEKFPVTVQTGTNNVFGKCTDSAASGTAIACGIKTYNGAIGVDKDKKPVTSLAKKLRDKGYSIGVITSVGLNDATPAAHYACRESRKDAEGTFADLCTSNFQFFAGGALKLPPDHSLADCGARLKKANYELLTEFQAGKSTLADRVVYITSMRPVWPKDEGVKRHVLSDITAFAADALSKNPKGFFLVVEGGAIDSGGHGNDLARAMREMVEFDKAVQSALAFQKRHPEDTLIVITSDHDTGGMNIAEKLPQDTTLWKKQQKDAARIEKEFAKIFPKSSDEELIRFLTDTFAMGNLTEAEKTAMQKALQDQRDPKIADQKKKQFHSMYGYYNPVVIQMMRLRDARCGISWSSFSHTSRKVLTNAKGPGQELFKDVRENTDISRSISKAVLGENVIDQNSSAGK
;
A
#
# COMPACT_ATOMS: atom_id res chain seq x y z
N MET A 1 -15.70 47.82 -49.26
CA MET A 1 -16.51 47.05 -48.30
C MET A 1 -16.03 45.60 -48.16
N ASN A 2 -15.42 44.98 -49.15
CA ASN A 2 -15.03 43.55 -49.06
C ASN A 2 -13.69 43.28 -48.34
N LEU A 3 -12.72 44.24 -48.35
CA LEU A 3 -11.44 44.07 -47.65
C LEU A 3 -11.58 44.11 -46.11
N LEU A 4 -12.46 44.96 -45.57
CA LEU A 4 -12.69 45.08 -44.12
C LEU A 4 -13.42 43.85 -43.55
N ARG A 5 -14.30 43.19 -44.34
CA ARG A 5 -14.96 41.94 -43.94
C ARG A 5 -14.00 40.76 -43.91
N SER A 6 -13.03 40.68 -44.83
CA SER A 6 -12.03 39.62 -44.84
C SER A 6 -11.00 39.76 -43.73
N MET A 7 -10.64 40.98 -43.30
CA MET A 7 -9.76 41.20 -42.14
C MET A 7 -10.43 40.87 -40.81
N LEU A 8 -11.73 41.19 -40.65
CA LEU A 8 -12.48 40.81 -39.42
C LEU A 8 -12.68 39.29 -39.29
N LEU A 9 -12.86 38.55 -40.37
CA LEU A 9 -12.96 37.10 -40.39
C LEU A 9 -11.62 36.41 -40.07
N LEU A 10 -10.48 36.98 -40.51
CA LEU A 10 -9.15 36.47 -40.15
C LEU A 10 -8.78 36.73 -38.69
N ILE A 11 -9.18 37.88 -38.11
CA ILE A 11 -8.96 38.17 -36.69
C ILE A 11 -9.82 37.28 -35.81
N PHE A 12 -11.07 36.94 -36.20
CA PHE A 12 -11.94 36.01 -35.48
C PHE A 12 -11.44 34.55 -35.59
N ALA A 13 -10.89 34.14 -36.71
CA ALA A 13 -10.29 32.80 -36.91
C ALA A 13 -8.99 32.65 -36.13
N PHE A 14 -8.17 33.70 -35.98
CA PHE A 14 -6.98 33.66 -35.12
C PHE A 14 -7.29 33.69 -33.62
N SER A 15 -8.40 34.29 -33.20
CA SER A 15 -8.87 34.28 -31.82
C SER A 15 -9.48 32.93 -31.41
N LEU A 16 -9.99 32.12 -32.36
CA LEU A 16 -10.50 30.78 -32.09
C LEU A 16 -9.41 29.69 -32.01
N CYS A 17 -8.22 29.95 -32.56
CA CYS A 17 -7.08 29.02 -32.43
C CYS A 17 -6.23 29.21 -31.18
N ALA A 18 -6.50 30.22 -30.35
CA ALA A 18 -5.71 30.53 -29.15
C ALA A 18 -6.39 30.18 -27.81
N VAL A 19 -7.54 29.53 -27.86
CA VAL A 19 -8.07 28.79 -26.69
C VAL A 19 -7.63 27.33 -26.84
N GLN A 20 -6.35 27.11 -26.89
CA GLN A 20 -5.75 25.91 -26.38
C GLN A 20 -5.99 26.00 -24.89
N ALA A 21 -7.01 25.28 -24.42
CA ALA A 21 -7.23 25.13 -22.98
C ALA A 21 -5.85 24.82 -22.40
N ALA A 22 -5.34 25.68 -21.52
CA ALA A 22 -4.20 25.35 -20.71
C ALA A 22 -4.58 24.02 -20.08
N GLU A 23 -3.95 22.91 -20.52
CA GLU A 23 -4.17 21.60 -19.90
C GLU A 23 -3.93 21.83 -18.44
N SER A 24 -5.00 21.74 -17.62
CA SER A 24 -4.90 22.04 -16.20
C SER A 24 -3.91 21.03 -15.63
N SER A 25 -2.73 21.52 -15.27
CA SER A 25 -1.70 20.67 -14.69
C SER A 25 -2.07 20.39 -13.23
N ALA A 26 -2.00 19.13 -12.82
CA ALA A 26 -2.26 18.75 -11.45
C ALA A 26 -1.26 19.44 -10.51
N LYS A 27 -1.77 20.23 -9.58
CA LYS A 27 -0.99 20.90 -8.53
C LYS A 27 -0.80 20.02 -7.32
N TYR A 28 -1.82 19.26 -6.98
CA TYR A 28 -1.85 18.36 -5.84
C TYR A 28 -2.01 16.93 -6.33
N VAL A 29 -1.11 16.06 -5.96
CA VAL A 29 -1.16 14.65 -6.36
C VAL A 29 -1.14 13.73 -5.17
N PHE A 30 -2.14 12.85 -5.13
CA PHE A 30 -2.16 11.69 -4.23
C PHE A 30 -1.84 10.45 -5.06
N LEU A 31 -0.83 9.69 -4.66
CA LEU A 31 -0.56 8.34 -5.12
C LEU A 31 -0.83 7.38 -3.96
N LEU A 32 -1.97 6.68 -4.02
CA LEU A 32 -2.36 5.73 -3.00
C LEU A 32 -2.05 4.30 -3.47
N ILE A 33 -1.27 3.56 -2.69
CA ILE A 33 -0.79 2.22 -3.01
C ILE A 33 -1.32 1.25 -1.96
N GLY A 34 -2.19 0.33 -2.35
CA GLY A 34 -2.57 -0.83 -1.53
C GLY A 34 -1.57 -1.95 -1.77
N ASP A 35 -0.61 -2.14 -0.86
CA ASP A 35 0.38 -3.22 -0.97
C ASP A 35 -0.32 -4.58 -0.90
N GLY A 36 -0.07 -5.43 -1.89
CA GLY A 36 -0.71 -6.73 -1.99
C GLY A 36 -2.21 -6.70 -2.30
N MET A 37 -2.78 -5.54 -2.63
CA MET A 37 -4.19 -5.36 -2.96
C MET A 37 -4.52 -5.94 -4.33
N GLY A 38 -4.55 -7.27 -4.42
CA GLY A 38 -4.92 -7.99 -5.64
C GLY A 38 -6.37 -7.74 -6.07
N PRO A 39 -6.70 -8.06 -7.33
CA PRO A 39 -8.02 -7.78 -7.88
C PRO A 39 -9.15 -8.51 -7.12
N THR A 40 -8.89 -9.72 -6.63
CA THR A 40 -9.88 -10.51 -5.92
C THR A 40 -10.11 -10.02 -4.48
N ILE A 41 -9.05 -9.56 -3.79
CA ILE A 41 -9.19 -8.89 -2.48
C ILE A 41 -10.10 -7.67 -2.63
N ARG A 42 -9.86 -6.86 -3.66
CA ARG A 42 -10.66 -5.68 -3.94
C ARG A 42 -12.11 -6.01 -4.33
N GLN A 43 -12.31 -7.06 -5.14
CA GLN A 43 -13.64 -7.53 -5.52
C GLN A 43 -14.46 -8.00 -4.31
N PHE A 44 -13.84 -8.78 -3.39
CA PHE A 44 -14.53 -9.20 -2.18
C PHE A 44 -14.79 -8.02 -1.23
N TYR A 45 -13.86 -7.07 -1.15
CA TYR A 45 -14.07 -5.84 -0.39
C TYR A 45 -15.28 -5.05 -0.91
N GLN A 46 -15.41 -4.91 -2.23
CA GLN A 46 -16.57 -4.27 -2.86
C GLN A 46 -17.88 -5.02 -2.55
N HIS A 47 -17.86 -6.35 -2.53
CA HIS A 47 -19.03 -7.15 -2.14
C HIS A 47 -19.45 -6.87 -0.69
N GLU A 48 -18.50 -6.81 0.24
CA GLU A 48 -18.73 -6.54 1.67
C GLU A 48 -19.09 -5.08 1.97
N TYR A 49 -18.62 -4.15 1.13
CA TYR A 49 -18.78 -2.69 1.24
C TYR A 49 -19.18 -2.10 -0.12
N PRO A 50 -20.47 -2.23 -0.53
CA PRO A 50 -20.93 -1.78 -1.85
C PRO A 50 -20.76 -0.27 -2.10
N ASP A 51 -20.71 0.52 -1.02
CA ASP A 51 -20.54 1.97 -1.09
C ASP A 51 -19.07 2.42 -1.15
N THR A 52 -18.11 1.48 -1.22
CA THR A 52 -16.68 1.80 -1.31
C THR A 52 -16.40 2.85 -2.37
N VAL A 53 -15.46 3.76 -2.08
CA VAL A 53 -15.05 4.78 -3.04
C VAL A 53 -14.05 4.26 -4.06
N LEU A 54 -13.44 3.09 -3.83
CA LEU A 54 -12.43 2.52 -4.72
C LEU A 54 -12.95 2.25 -6.14
N GLU A 55 -14.25 1.98 -6.29
CA GLU A 55 -14.89 1.68 -7.57
C GLU A 55 -15.52 2.91 -8.25
N LYS A 56 -15.39 4.11 -7.64
CA LYS A 56 -16.04 5.35 -8.11
C LYS A 56 -15.06 6.28 -8.88
N PHE A 57 -14.11 5.68 -9.59
CA PHE A 57 -13.12 6.42 -10.37
C PHE A 57 -13.43 6.33 -11.87
N PRO A 58 -13.32 7.45 -12.62
CA PRO A 58 -13.67 7.49 -14.05
C PRO A 58 -12.69 6.72 -14.94
N VAL A 59 -11.46 6.53 -14.50
CA VAL A 59 -10.47 5.71 -15.19
C VAL A 59 -10.09 4.52 -14.30
N THR A 60 -10.21 3.33 -14.86
CA THR A 60 -9.80 2.06 -14.23
C THR A 60 -9.18 1.17 -15.29
N VAL A 61 -7.95 0.72 -15.06
CA VAL A 61 -7.21 -0.15 -15.99
C VAL A 61 -6.51 -1.28 -15.25
N GLN A 62 -6.24 -2.37 -15.97
CA GLN A 62 -5.43 -3.48 -15.48
C GLN A 62 -3.94 -3.22 -15.73
N THR A 63 -3.13 -3.29 -14.69
CA THR A 63 -1.71 -2.96 -14.69
C THR A 63 -0.86 -4.19 -14.40
N GLY A 64 0.11 -4.48 -15.23
CA GLY A 64 1.12 -5.52 -15.04
C GLY A 64 2.17 -5.10 -14.02
N THR A 65 2.63 -6.04 -13.18
CA THR A 65 3.56 -5.76 -12.09
C THR A 65 4.83 -6.60 -12.11
N ASN A 66 5.00 -7.50 -13.07
CA ASN A 66 6.16 -8.38 -13.14
C ASN A 66 7.48 -7.60 -13.06
N ASN A 67 8.50 -8.22 -12.46
CA ASN A 67 9.86 -7.67 -12.38
C ASN A 67 10.57 -7.69 -13.75
N VAL A 68 11.79 -7.19 -13.80
CA VAL A 68 12.59 -7.09 -15.05
C VAL A 68 12.81 -8.43 -15.76
N PHE A 69 12.70 -9.55 -15.05
CA PHE A 69 12.85 -10.91 -15.61
C PHE A 69 11.52 -11.55 -16.02
N GLY A 70 10.43 -10.78 -16.04
CA GLY A 70 9.08 -11.30 -16.34
C GLY A 70 8.50 -12.21 -15.25
N LYS A 71 9.12 -12.24 -14.05
CA LYS A 71 8.69 -13.07 -12.91
C LYS A 71 7.83 -12.25 -11.94
N CYS A 72 7.17 -12.97 -11.03
CA CYS A 72 6.45 -12.37 -9.93
C CYS A 72 7.34 -11.40 -9.16
N THR A 73 6.84 -10.18 -8.96
CA THR A 73 7.57 -9.11 -8.29
C THR A 73 7.51 -9.24 -6.76
N ASP A 74 8.41 -8.50 -6.09
CA ASP A 74 8.23 -8.12 -4.68
C ASP A 74 7.95 -6.61 -4.58
N SER A 75 7.59 -6.13 -3.37
CA SER A 75 7.28 -4.72 -3.13
C SER A 75 8.46 -3.79 -3.45
N ALA A 76 9.72 -4.26 -3.31
CA ALA A 76 10.89 -3.44 -3.63
C ALA A 76 11.00 -3.17 -5.14
N ALA A 77 10.92 -4.21 -5.96
CA ALA A 77 11.00 -4.08 -7.42
C ALA A 77 9.76 -3.36 -7.98
N SER A 78 8.57 -3.65 -7.46
CA SER A 78 7.34 -3.00 -7.91
C SER A 78 7.25 -1.56 -7.42
N GLY A 79 7.57 -1.28 -6.16
CA GLY A 79 7.67 0.08 -5.64
C GLY A 79 8.66 0.93 -6.45
N THR A 80 9.82 0.35 -6.80
CA THR A 80 10.80 1.00 -7.72
C THR A 80 10.19 1.26 -9.09
N ALA A 81 9.43 0.31 -9.65
CA ALA A 81 8.78 0.50 -10.94
C ALA A 81 7.75 1.64 -10.90
N ILE A 82 6.93 1.72 -9.84
CA ILE A 82 5.95 2.78 -9.63
C ILE A 82 6.64 4.13 -9.40
N ALA A 83 7.70 4.17 -8.58
CA ALA A 83 8.36 5.42 -8.20
C ALA A 83 9.31 5.96 -9.27
N CYS A 84 10.02 5.07 -9.99
CA CYS A 84 11.12 5.43 -10.89
C CYS A 84 10.83 5.16 -12.37
N GLY A 85 9.71 4.51 -12.69
CA GLY A 85 9.30 4.20 -14.07
C GLY A 85 10.17 3.16 -14.77
N ILE A 86 10.91 2.31 -14.03
CA ILE A 86 11.75 1.25 -14.58
C ILE A 86 11.48 -0.07 -13.89
N LYS A 87 11.63 -1.18 -14.61
CA LYS A 87 11.63 -2.52 -14.03
C LYS A 87 13.02 -2.85 -13.46
N THR A 88 13.04 -3.52 -12.30
CA THR A 88 14.25 -4.00 -11.65
C THR A 88 14.08 -5.41 -11.08
N TYR A 89 15.09 -5.95 -10.39
CA TYR A 89 15.07 -7.27 -9.75
C TYR A 89 14.46 -7.22 -8.35
N ASN A 90 13.91 -8.33 -7.88
CA ASN A 90 13.31 -8.42 -6.55
C ASN A 90 14.33 -8.07 -5.45
N GLY A 91 13.89 -7.28 -4.50
CA GLY A 91 14.71 -6.75 -3.41
C GLY A 91 15.38 -5.41 -3.69
N ALA A 92 15.43 -4.96 -4.94
CA ALA A 92 16.05 -3.69 -5.33
C ALA A 92 15.16 -2.48 -5.04
N ILE A 93 15.69 -1.44 -4.43
CA ILE A 93 15.03 -0.17 -4.13
C ILE A 93 15.73 0.96 -4.89
N GLY A 94 15.04 1.62 -5.83
CA GLY A 94 15.57 2.79 -6.52
C GLY A 94 16.85 2.57 -7.32
N VAL A 95 17.10 1.33 -7.75
CA VAL A 95 18.22 0.97 -8.64
C VAL A 95 17.70 0.16 -9.84
N ASP A 96 18.40 0.26 -10.97
CA ASP A 96 18.08 -0.51 -12.17
C ASP A 96 18.58 -1.98 -12.09
N LYS A 97 18.40 -2.73 -13.19
CA LYS A 97 18.85 -4.14 -13.28
C LYS A 97 20.37 -4.30 -13.14
N ASP A 98 21.14 -3.26 -13.43
CA ASP A 98 22.60 -3.20 -13.35
C ASP A 98 23.08 -2.54 -12.04
N LYS A 99 22.16 -2.37 -11.06
CA LYS A 99 22.39 -1.82 -9.71
C LYS A 99 22.76 -0.33 -9.71
N LYS A 100 22.51 0.39 -10.79
CA LYS A 100 22.74 1.82 -10.87
C LYS A 100 21.59 2.58 -10.23
N PRO A 101 21.84 3.61 -9.39
CA PRO A 101 20.81 4.44 -8.80
C PRO A 101 19.93 5.11 -9.85
N VAL A 102 18.61 5.13 -9.60
CA VAL A 102 17.61 5.80 -10.43
C VAL A 102 16.84 6.81 -9.59
N THR A 103 16.66 8.00 -10.14
CA THR A 103 15.96 9.07 -9.42
C THR A 103 14.45 8.88 -9.50
N SER A 104 13.77 8.79 -8.37
CA SER A 104 12.30 8.67 -8.29
C SER A 104 11.59 9.96 -8.74
N LEU A 105 10.32 9.83 -9.15
CA LEU A 105 9.46 10.99 -9.44
C LEU A 105 9.36 11.93 -8.23
N ALA A 106 9.26 11.40 -7.02
CA ALA A 106 9.22 12.20 -5.79
C ALA A 106 10.45 13.11 -5.65
N LYS A 107 11.66 12.58 -5.87
CA LYS A 107 12.89 13.39 -5.87
C LYS A 107 12.89 14.46 -6.98
N LYS A 108 12.44 14.08 -8.19
CA LYS A 108 12.36 15.03 -9.31
C LYS A 108 11.37 16.16 -9.05
N LEU A 109 10.21 15.86 -8.46
CA LEU A 109 9.21 16.87 -8.08
C LEU A 109 9.70 17.75 -6.92
N ARG A 110 10.41 17.17 -5.92
CA ARG A 110 11.08 17.94 -4.88
C ARG A 110 12.05 18.99 -5.50
N ASP A 111 12.87 18.56 -6.44
CA ASP A 111 13.88 19.43 -7.11
C ASP A 111 13.20 20.53 -7.95
N LYS A 112 11.95 20.34 -8.34
CA LYS A 112 11.09 21.36 -8.99
C LYS A 112 10.29 22.20 -7.97
N GLY A 113 10.51 22.02 -6.66
CA GLY A 113 9.94 22.83 -5.58
C GLY A 113 8.60 22.36 -5.05
N TYR A 114 8.12 21.15 -5.41
CA TYR A 114 6.93 20.58 -4.79
C TYR A 114 7.22 20.07 -3.38
N SER A 115 6.23 20.16 -2.49
CA SER A 115 6.30 19.48 -1.21
C SER A 115 6.06 17.99 -1.38
N ILE A 116 6.87 17.16 -0.70
CA ILE A 116 6.77 15.71 -0.79
C ILE A 116 6.40 15.13 0.55
N GLY A 117 5.39 14.25 0.55
CA GLY A 117 5.01 13.43 1.70
C GLY A 117 5.02 11.95 1.38
N VAL A 118 5.39 11.12 2.36
CA VAL A 118 5.32 9.66 2.29
C VAL A 118 4.68 9.13 3.58
N ILE A 119 3.55 8.47 3.44
CA ILE A 119 2.78 7.88 4.55
C ILE A 119 2.63 6.39 4.30
N THR A 120 2.77 5.58 5.34
CA THR A 120 2.58 4.13 5.26
C THR A 120 1.99 3.55 6.53
N SER A 121 1.16 2.53 6.43
CA SER A 121 0.67 1.77 7.60
C SER A 121 1.68 0.74 8.14
N VAL A 122 2.83 0.55 7.46
CA VAL A 122 3.95 -0.29 7.88
C VAL A 122 5.17 0.55 8.26
N GLY A 123 6.36 -0.03 8.36
CA GLY A 123 7.58 0.71 8.69
C GLY A 123 7.98 1.71 7.60
N LEU A 124 8.41 2.91 7.99
CA LEU A 124 8.81 3.95 7.02
C LEU A 124 9.94 3.50 6.10
N ASN A 125 10.83 2.63 6.56
CA ASN A 125 11.90 2.05 5.76
C ASN A 125 11.56 0.65 5.21
N ASP A 126 10.28 0.32 5.09
CA ASP A 126 9.85 -0.80 4.25
C ASP A 126 10.01 -0.46 2.77
N ALA A 127 9.92 -1.47 1.91
CA ALA A 127 10.36 -1.36 0.52
C ALA A 127 9.54 -0.38 -0.31
N THR A 128 8.22 -0.41 -0.23
CA THR A 128 7.33 0.43 -1.05
C THR A 128 7.49 1.92 -0.73
N PRO A 129 7.41 2.39 0.54
CA PRO A 129 7.68 3.79 0.84
C PRO A 129 9.12 4.17 0.51
N ALA A 130 10.10 3.27 0.78
CA ALA A 130 11.51 3.52 0.54
C ALA A 130 11.84 3.76 -0.94
N ALA A 131 11.13 3.14 -1.88
CA ALA A 131 11.34 3.31 -3.31
C ALA A 131 11.18 4.77 -3.78
N HIS A 132 10.47 5.60 -3.02
CA HIS A 132 10.26 7.01 -3.35
C HIS A 132 11.43 7.91 -2.92
N TYR A 133 12.27 7.47 -1.93
CA TYR A 133 13.35 8.30 -1.40
C TYR A 133 14.72 7.62 -1.34
N ALA A 134 14.80 6.29 -1.41
CA ALA A 134 16.03 5.53 -1.23
C ALA A 134 16.59 4.94 -2.54
N CYS A 135 17.88 4.59 -2.52
CA CYS A 135 18.57 3.86 -3.58
C CYS A 135 19.43 2.77 -2.95
N ARG A 136 18.95 1.53 -2.90
CA ARG A 136 19.61 0.37 -2.27
C ARG A 136 19.52 -0.88 -3.16
N GLU A 137 20.62 -1.61 -3.26
CA GLU A 137 20.65 -2.89 -3.98
C GLU A 137 19.80 -3.97 -3.31
N SER A 138 19.49 -3.79 -2.01
CA SER A 138 18.69 -4.73 -1.23
C SER A 138 17.81 -4.01 -0.21
N ARG A 139 16.51 -4.37 -0.17
CA ARG A 139 15.54 -3.94 0.85
C ARG A 139 15.92 -4.35 2.28
N LYS A 140 16.92 -5.24 2.42
CA LYS A 140 17.45 -5.65 3.74
C LYS A 140 18.41 -4.61 4.33
N ASP A 141 18.88 -3.66 3.54
CA ASP A 141 19.73 -2.56 4.00
C ASP A 141 18.89 -1.47 4.71
N ALA A 142 18.41 -1.82 5.89
CA ALA A 142 17.54 -0.95 6.70
C ALA A 142 18.26 0.33 7.15
N GLU A 143 19.56 0.21 7.47
CA GLU A 143 20.39 1.33 7.88
C GLU A 143 20.63 2.33 6.73
N GLY A 144 21.03 1.82 5.57
CA GLY A 144 21.19 2.65 4.39
C GLY A 144 19.89 3.31 3.94
N THR A 145 18.76 2.58 4.03
CA THR A 145 17.44 3.14 3.73
C THR A 145 17.07 4.28 4.68
N PHE A 146 17.37 4.14 5.98
CA PHE A 146 17.14 5.21 6.95
C PHE A 146 18.09 6.42 6.70
N ALA A 147 19.35 6.19 6.33
CA ALA A 147 20.26 7.26 5.93
C ALA A 147 19.74 8.05 4.72
N ASP A 148 19.15 7.34 3.72
CA ASP A 148 18.53 7.99 2.56
C ASP A 148 17.29 8.81 2.95
N LEU A 149 16.46 8.33 3.92
CA LEU A 149 15.36 9.14 4.46
C LEU A 149 15.89 10.46 5.04
N CYS A 150 16.93 10.41 5.87
CA CYS A 150 17.51 11.60 6.49
C CYS A 150 18.01 12.63 5.46
N THR A 151 18.47 12.18 4.30
CA THR A 151 19.00 13.04 3.23
C THR A 151 18.00 13.38 2.13
N SER A 152 16.80 12.83 2.19
CA SER A 152 15.77 12.98 1.14
C SER A 152 15.28 14.42 0.95
N ASN A 153 15.32 15.21 2.01
CA ASN A 153 14.74 16.56 2.04
C ASN A 153 13.23 16.63 1.75
N PHE A 154 12.49 15.54 2.02
CA PHE A 154 11.03 15.55 1.93
C PHE A 154 10.42 16.23 3.16
N GLN A 155 9.22 16.81 3.02
CA GLN A 155 8.61 17.61 4.08
C GLN A 155 7.90 16.76 5.13
N PHE A 156 7.34 15.62 4.72
CA PHE A 156 6.48 14.85 5.61
C PHE A 156 6.70 13.36 5.46
N PHE A 157 6.98 12.69 6.58
CA PHE A 157 6.96 11.24 6.69
C PHE A 157 6.04 10.82 7.84
N ALA A 158 5.24 9.76 7.63
CA ALA A 158 4.50 9.13 8.70
C ALA A 158 4.40 7.63 8.48
N GLY A 159 4.65 6.85 9.54
CA GLY A 159 4.59 5.40 9.41
C GLY A 159 4.78 4.67 10.73
N GLY A 160 4.76 3.35 10.67
CA GLY A 160 5.11 2.47 11.77
C GLY A 160 6.59 2.56 12.14
N ALA A 161 6.98 1.74 13.11
CA ALA A 161 8.35 1.71 13.60
C ALA A 161 9.35 1.42 12.47
N LEU A 162 10.46 2.13 12.51
CA LEU A 162 11.61 1.86 11.66
C LEU A 162 12.17 0.46 11.95
N LYS A 163 12.53 -0.27 10.91
CA LYS A 163 13.36 -1.46 11.03
C LYS A 163 14.79 -0.97 11.29
N LEU A 164 15.26 -1.17 12.50
CA LEU A 164 16.57 -0.69 12.94
C LEU A 164 17.53 -1.87 13.11
N PRO A 165 18.84 -1.69 12.88
CA PRO A 165 19.86 -2.63 13.34
C PRO A 165 19.72 -2.88 14.85
N PRO A 166 20.11 -4.08 15.37
CA PRO A 166 19.92 -4.43 16.77
C PRO A 166 20.58 -3.49 17.79
N ASP A 167 21.61 -2.77 17.36
CA ASP A 167 22.41 -1.80 18.14
C ASP A 167 21.91 -0.36 18.04
N HIS A 168 20.84 -0.09 17.28
CA HIS A 168 20.25 1.23 17.14
C HIS A 168 18.93 1.35 17.91
N SER A 169 18.77 2.44 18.63
CA SER A 169 17.54 2.80 19.33
C SER A 169 16.73 3.86 18.58
N LEU A 170 15.46 4.03 18.95
CA LEU A 170 14.66 5.14 18.43
C LEU A 170 15.24 6.50 18.81
N ALA A 171 15.94 6.61 19.97
CA ALA A 171 16.61 7.82 20.39
C ALA A 171 17.78 8.18 19.45
N ASP A 172 18.58 7.19 19.03
CA ASP A 172 19.66 7.39 18.05
C ASP A 172 19.11 7.88 16.70
N CYS A 173 18.01 7.28 16.26
CA CYS A 173 17.29 7.75 15.07
C CYS A 173 16.83 9.20 15.22
N GLY A 174 16.27 9.56 16.38
CA GLY A 174 15.85 10.93 16.70
C GLY A 174 16.99 11.93 16.61
N ALA A 175 18.17 11.59 17.14
CA ALA A 175 19.36 12.44 17.05
C ALA A 175 19.82 12.65 15.58
N ARG A 176 19.79 11.59 14.75
CA ARG A 176 20.12 11.67 13.32
C ARG A 176 19.10 12.47 12.53
N LEU A 177 17.81 12.30 12.80
CA LEU A 177 16.73 13.07 12.19
C LEU A 177 16.86 14.55 12.53
N LYS A 178 17.13 14.90 13.80
CA LYS A 178 17.38 16.27 14.24
C LYS A 178 18.57 16.90 13.52
N LYS A 179 19.68 16.16 13.35
CA LYS A 179 20.86 16.62 12.58
C LYS A 179 20.51 16.87 11.11
N ALA A 180 19.52 16.14 10.58
CA ALA A 180 19.01 16.29 9.21
C ALA A 180 17.87 17.33 9.09
N ASN A 181 17.63 18.13 10.15
CA ASN A 181 16.57 19.13 10.26
C ASN A 181 15.16 18.55 10.17
N TYR A 182 14.94 17.33 10.68
CA TYR A 182 13.63 16.75 10.90
C TYR A 182 13.21 16.85 12.36
N GLU A 183 11.94 17.17 12.60
CA GLU A 183 11.30 16.97 13.89
C GLU A 183 10.74 15.55 13.95
N LEU A 184 11.15 14.77 14.96
CA LEU A 184 10.59 13.45 15.24
C LEU A 184 9.41 13.59 16.20
N LEU A 185 8.24 13.10 15.80
CA LEU A 185 7.02 13.06 16.58
C LEU A 185 6.56 11.62 16.78
N THR A 186 6.23 11.24 18.00
CA THR A 186 5.72 9.89 18.35
C THR A 186 4.23 9.90 18.66
N GLU A 187 3.66 11.11 18.83
CA GLU A 187 2.22 11.30 19.04
C GLU A 187 1.66 12.23 17.96
N PHE A 188 0.63 11.76 17.26
CA PHE A 188 -0.09 12.57 16.31
C PHE A 188 -1.04 13.52 17.04
N GLN A 189 -0.82 14.82 16.91
CA GLN A 189 -1.68 15.86 17.45
C GLN A 189 -2.44 16.51 16.29
N ALA A 190 -3.63 16.00 16.00
CA ALA A 190 -4.56 16.68 15.11
C ALA A 190 -4.83 18.09 15.66
N GLY A 191 -4.39 19.13 14.94
CA GLY A 191 -4.61 20.53 15.35
C GLY A 191 -3.35 21.35 15.69
N LYS A 192 -2.17 20.77 15.74
CA LYS A 192 -0.93 21.58 15.66
C LYS A 192 -0.82 22.18 14.25
N SER A 193 -1.19 23.46 14.13
CA SER A 193 -1.23 24.19 12.86
C SER A 193 0.15 24.59 12.31
N THR A 194 1.22 24.36 13.05
CA THR A 194 2.61 24.66 12.65
C THR A 194 3.41 23.38 12.67
N LEU A 195 3.54 22.75 11.49
CA LEU A 195 4.61 21.78 11.29
C LEU A 195 5.94 22.54 11.23
N ALA A 196 6.98 21.96 11.83
CA ALA A 196 8.33 22.23 11.38
C ALA A 196 8.42 22.00 9.86
N ASP A 197 9.37 22.62 9.19
CA ASP A 197 9.54 22.49 7.73
C ASP A 197 9.65 21.02 7.28
N ARG A 198 10.09 20.14 8.18
CA ARG A 198 10.24 18.70 7.94
C ARG A 198 9.89 17.88 9.17
N VAL A 199 9.01 16.92 9.00
CA VAL A 199 8.48 16.10 10.11
C VAL A 199 8.55 14.63 9.79
N VAL A 200 8.90 13.82 10.78
CA VAL A 200 8.79 12.35 10.78
C VAL A 200 7.89 11.94 11.93
N TYR A 201 6.72 11.36 11.60
CA TYR A 201 5.85 10.72 12.58
C TYR A 201 6.11 9.23 12.63
N ILE A 202 6.47 8.71 13.81
CA ILE A 202 6.55 7.28 14.08
C ILE A 202 5.35 6.89 14.95
N THR A 203 4.35 6.28 14.34
CA THR A 203 3.12 5.89 15.03
C THR A 203 2.54 4.58 14.47
N SER A 204 1.89 3.79 15.29
CA SER A 204 1.24 2.56 14.83
C SER A 204 -0.08 2.90 14.14
N MET A 205 -0.18 2.59 12.86
CA MET A 205 -1.40 2.75 12.04
C MET A 205 -2.10 1.41 11.80
N ARG A 206 -2.05 0.48 12.76
CA ARG A 206 -2.71 -0.82 12.64
C ARG A 206 -4.23 -0.68 12.76
N PRO A 207 -5.03 -1.48 12.04
CA PRO A 207 -6.47 -1.47 12.16
C PRO A 207 -6.90 -1.80 13.58
N VAL A 208 -8.04 -1.26 13.99
CA VAL A 208 -8.63 -1.51 15.30
C VAL A 208 -9.34 -2.86 15.27
N TRP A 209 -8.98 -3.75 16.19
CA TRP A 209 -9.70 -5.00 16.44
C TRP A 209 -10.76 -4.80 17.51
N PRO A 210 -11.87 -5.58 17.54
CA PRO A 210 -12.93 -5.37 18.52
C PRO A 210 -12.45 -5.38 19.98
N LYS A 211 -11.44 -6.17 20.31
CA LYS A 211 -10.82 -6.17 21.66
C LYS A 211 -9.89 -4.99 21.94
N ASP A 212 -9.66 -4.13 20.96
CA ASP A 212 -8.88 -2.89 21.12
C ASP A 212 -9.78 -1.66 21.23
N GLU A 213 -11.09 -1.82 21.39
CA GLU A 213 -12.04 -0.72 21.56
C GLU A 213 -11.61 0.18 22.75
N GLY A 214 -11.64 1.49 22.52
CA GLY A 214 -11.18 2.50 23.48
C GLY A 214 -9.69 2.86 23.40
N VAL A 215 -8.89 2.14 22.63
CA VAL A 215 -7.51 2.54 22.36
C VAL A 215 -7.50 3.63 21.27
N LYS A 216 -7.15 4.87 21.65
CA LYS A 216 -6.93 5.93 20.66
C LYS A 216 -5.76 5.53 19.76
N ARG A 217 -6.04 5.34 18.50
CA ARG A 217 -5.04 5.09 17.46
C ARG A 217 -5.21 6.12 16.36
N HIS A 218 -4.10 6.49 15.79
CA HIS A 218 -4.12 7.34 14.60
C HIS A 218 -4.21 6.41 13.39
N VAL A 219 -5.20 6.66 12.56
CA VAL A 219 -5.49 5.86 11.38
C VAL A 219 -4.90 6.52 10.15
N LEU A 220 -4.66 5.71 9.12
CA LEU A 220 -4.06 6.17 7.87
C LEU A 220 -4.81 7.38 7.27
N SER A 221 -6.14 7.39 7.38
CA SER A 221 -7.00 8.46 6.88
C SER A 221 -6.77 9.82 7.54
N ASP A 222 -6.62 9.85 8.91
CA ASP A 222 -6.42 11.09 9.64
C ASP A 222 -5.09 11.75 9.29
N ILE A 223 -4.04 10.91 9.18
CA ILE A 223 -2.71 11.37 8.84
C ILE A 223 -2.66 11.82 7.37
N THR A 224 -3.38 11.14 6.47
CA THR A 224 -3.50 11.55 5.06
C THR A 224 -4.15 12.93 4.93
N ALA A 225 -5.27 13.17 5.64
CA ALA A 225 -5.95 14.46 5.64
C ALA A 225 -5.04 15.57 6.19
N PHE A 226 -4.40 15.32 7.33
CA PHE A 226 -3.48 16.27 7.95
C PHE A 226 -2.28 16.62 7.05
N ALA A 227 -1.65 15.61 6.45
CA ALA A 227 -0.51 15.82 5.56
C ALA A 227 -0.91 16.63 4.31
N ALA A 228 -2.06 16.33 3.71
CA ALA A 228 -2.57 17.07 2.56
C ALA A 228 -2.78 18.56 2.89
N ASP A 229 -3.42 18.86 4.03
CA ASP A 229 -3.65 20.25 4.46
C ASP A 229 -2.33 20.97 4.80
N ALA A 230 -1.36 20.26 5.38
CA ALA A 230 -0.06 20.84 5.71
C ALA A 230 0.77 21.12 4.45
N LEU A 231 0.86 20.15 3.54
CA LEU A 231 1.68 20.25 2.32
C LEU A 231 1.08 21.20 1.29
N SER A 232 -0.25 21.41 1.29
CA SER A 232 -0.95 22.32 0.36
C SER A 232 -0.61 23.79 0.57
N LYS A 233 0.01 24.15 1.70
CA LYS A 233 0.53 25.50 1.97
C LYS A 233 1.66 25.91 1.03
N ASN A 234 2.33 24.93 0.40
CA ASN A 234 3.30 25.21 -0.65
C ASN A 234 2.57 25.70 -1.90
N PRO A 235 2.86 26.93 -2.41
CA PRO A 235 2.19 27.47 -3.57
C PRO A 235 2.41 26.64 -4.85
N LYS A 236 3.53 25.88 -4.91
CA LYS A 236 3.83 24.97 -6.02
C LYS A 236 2.96 23.72 -6.00
N GLY A 237 2.46 23.30 -4.83
CA GLY A 237 1.68 22.10 -4.63
C GLY A 237 2.47 20.97 -3.96
N PHE A 238 1.90 19.76 -4.00
CA PHE A 238 2.52 18.59 -3.38
C PHE A 238 2.37 17.30 -4.19
N PHE A 239 3.26 16.35 -3.89
CA PHE A 239 3.13 14.94 -4.24
C PHE A 239 3.13 14.13 -2.94
N LEU A 240 2.01 13.48 -2.64
CA LEU A 240 1.77 12.70 -1.43
C LEU A 240 1.57 11.22 -1.78
N VAL A 241 2.50 10.40 -1.32
CA VAL A 241 2.41 8.93 -1.40
C VAL A 241 1.76 8.42 -0.12
N VAL A 242 0.71 7.60 -0.26
CA VAL A 242 -0.03 6.99 0.86
C VAL A 242 -0.12 5.49 0.63
N GLU A 243 0.43 4.72 1.56
CA GLU A 243 0.47 3.26 1.43
C GLU A 243 -0.37 2.58 2.50
N GLY A 244 -1.28 1.71 2.04
CA GLY A 244 -1.93 0.69 2.86
C GLY A 244 -1.08 -0.58 2.88
N GLY A 245 0.10 -0.53 3.52
CA GLY A 245 1.12 -1.57 3.43
C GLY A 245 0.77 -2.89 4.12
N ALA A 246 -0.18 -2.88 5.06
CA ALA A 246 -0.49 -4.08 5.83
C ALA A 246 -1.59 -4.97 5.20
N ILE A 247 -2.20 -4.56 4.07
CA ILE A 247 -3.07 -5.43 3.26
C ILE A 247 -2.29 -6.67 2.82
N ASP A 248 -1.05 -6.47 2.35
CA ASP A 248 -0.10 -7.53 1.99
C ASP A 248 0.10 -8.55 3.12
N SER A 249 0.21 -8.08 4.35
CA SER A 249 0.31 -8.98 5.50
C SER A 249 -0.93 -9.86 5.69
N GLY A 250 -2.13 -9.36 5.34
CA GLY A 250 -3.35 -10.15 5.29
C GLY A 250 -3.29 -11.25 4.23
N GLY A 251 -2.80 -10.91 3.02
CA GLY A 251 -2.56 -11.85 1.93
C GLY A 251 -1.54 -12.92 2.29
N HIS A 252 -0.37 -12.54 2.79
CA HIS A 252 0.68 -13.45 3.26
C HIS A 252 0.22 -14.36 4.41
N GLY A 253 -0.69 -13.85 5.25
CA GLY A 253 -1.29 -14.62 6.34
C GLY A 253 -2.41 -15.55 5.92
N ASN A 254 -2.91 -15.44 4.70
CA ASN A 254 -4.22 -15.97 4.33
C ASN A 254 -5.27 -15.60 5.40
N ASP A 255 -5.19 -14.36 5.92
CA ASP A 255 -6.07 -13.82 6.97
C ASP A 255 -7.06 -12.83 6.36
N LEU A 256 -8.23 -13.34 5.95
CA LEU A 256 -9.31 -12.54 5.38
C LEU A 256 -9.72 -11.38 6.30
N ALA A 257 -9.81 -11.63 7.61
CA ALA A 257 -10.22 -10.60 8.56
C ALA A 257 -9.23 -9.45 8.62
N ARG A 258 -7.93 -9.75 8.57
CA ARG A 258 -6.88 -8.73 8.51
C ARG A 258 -6.92 -7.99 7.18
N ALA A 259 -6.93 -8.72 6.05
CA ALA A 259 -6.96 -8.10 4.73
C ALA A 259 -8.14 -7.12 4.60
N MET A 260 -9.35 -7.52 5.01
CA MET A 260 -10.54 -6.66 4.92
C MET A 260 -10.49 -5.45 5.86
N ARG A 261 -9.94 -5.58 7.08
CA ARG A 261 -9.80 -4.44 8.01
C ARG A 261 -8.78 -3.42 7.51
N GLU A 262 -7.67 -3.88 6.93
CA GLU A 262 -6.68 -3.00 6.31
C GLU A 262 -7.26 -2.31 5.06
N MET A 263 -8.09 -3.01 4.28
CA MET A 263 -8.83 -2.41 3.17
C MET A 263 -9.79 -1.30 3.62
N VAL A 264 -10.46 -1.47 4.77
CA VAL A 264 -11.33 -0.42 5.36
C VAL A 264 -10.51 0.84 5.67
N GLU A 265 -9.34 0.70 6.27
CA GLU A 265 -8.48 1.85 6.60
C GLU A 265 -7.90 2.51 5.33
N PHE A 266 -7.56 1.72 4.32
CA PHE A 266 -7.11 2.23 3.02
C PHE A 266 -8.23 2.99 2.28
N ASP A 267 -9.45 2.44 2.23
CA ASP A 267 -10.62 3.10 1.63
C ASP A 267 -10.92 4.45 2.32
N LYS A 268 -10.81 4.53 3.65
CA LYS A 268 -10.94 5.79 4.39
C LYS A 268 -9.83 6.79 4.01
N ALA A 269 -8.61 6.34 3.78
CA ALA A 269 -7.54 7.23 3.31
C ALA A 269 -7.83 7.77 1.91
N VAL A 270 -8.40 6.96 1.02
CA VAL A 270 -8.91 7.42 -0.29
C VAL A 270 -10.04 8.43 -0.12
N GLN A 271 -10.96 8.21 0.84
CA GLN A 271 -12.01 9.19 1.15
C GLN A 271 -11.43 10.54 1.61
N SER A 272 -10.33 10.52 2.39
CA SER A 272 -9.64 11.76 2.79
C SER A 272 -9.04 12.50 1.58
N ALA A 273 -8.46 11.80 0.62
CA ALA A 273 -7.98 12.39 -0.63
C ALA A 273 -9.14 12.97 -1.48
N LEU A 274 -10.26 12.27 -1.56
CA LEU A 274 -11.46 12.75 -2.26
C LEU A 274 -12.08 13.98 -1.56
N ALA A 275 -12.06 14.04 -0.23
CA ALA A 275 -12.50 15.20 0.53
C ALA A 275 -11.60 16.43 0.28
N PHE A 276 -10.29 16.22 0.14
CA PHE A 276 -9.37 17.27 -0.30
C PHE A 276 -9.66 17.71 -1.74
N GLN A 277 -9.87 16.75 -2.67
CA GLN A 277 -10.21 17.06 -4.06
C GLN A 277 -11.49 17.88 -4.19
N LYS A 278 -12.52 17.65 -3.35
CA LYS A 278 -13.73 18.48 -3.35
C LYS A 278 -13.46 19.97 -3.06
N ARG A 279 -12.40 20.28 -2.31
CA ARG A 279 -11.99 21.67 -2.02
C ARG A 279 -11.12 22.27 -3.12
N HIS A 280 -10.45 21.41 -3.90
CA HIS A 280 -9.50 21.77 -4.96
C HIS A 280 -9.75 20.92 -6.24
N PRO A 281 -10.95 21.00 -6.85
CA PRO A 281 -11.37 20.06 -7.88
C PRO A 281 -10.55 20.14 -9.18
N GLU A 282 -10.11 21.34 -9.55
CA GLU A 282 -9.36 21.58 -10.79
C GLU A 282 -7.84 21.33 -10.64
N ASP A 283 -7.36 21.16 -9.41
CA ASP A 283 -5.94 21.09 -9.11
C ASP A 283 -5.49 19.71 -8.60
N THR A 284 -6.43 18.81 -8.25
CA THR A 284 -6.11 17.58 -7.52
C THR A 284 -6.26 16.34 -8.39
N LEU A 285 -5.15 15.63 -8.61
CA LEU A 285 -5.09 14.30 -9.20
C LEU A 285 -4.98 13.24 -8.10
N ILE A 286 -5.86 12.25 -8.14
CA ILE A 286 -5.83 11.07 -7.27
C ILE A 286 -5.58 9.84 -8.12
N VAL A 287 -4.51 9.10 -7.79
CA VAL A 287 -4.15 7.83 -8.42
C VAL A 287 -4.15 6.74 -7.36
N ILE A 288 -4.88 5.65 -7.60
CA ILE A 288 -4.89 4.46 -6.74
C ILE A 288 -4.31 3.30 -7.54
N THR A 289 -3.42 2.53 -6.92
CA THR A 289 -2.87 1.31 -7.52
C THR A 289 -2.54 0.28 -6.44
N SER A 290 -2.03 -0.86 -6.87
CA SER A 290 -1.35 -1.84 -6.02
C SER A 290 0.00 -2.17 -6.64
N ASP A 291 0.93 -2.61 -5.83
CA ASP A 291 2.24 -3.04 -6.28
C ASP A 291 2.24 -4.49 -6.79
N HIS A 292 1.44 -5.38 -6.21
CA HIS A 292 1.20 -6.77 -6.63
C HIS A 292 -0.05 -7.38 -5.99
N ASP A 293 -0.40 -8.59 -6.38
CA ASP A 293 -1.35 -9.44 -5.69
C ASP A 293 -0.62 -10.32 -4.68
N THR A 294 -1.22 -10.54 -3.50
CA THR A 294 -0.66 -11.40 -2.45
C THR A 294 -1.67 -12.45 -1.99
N GLY A 295 -1.20 -13.67 -1.77
CA GLY A 295 -2.00 -14.80 -1.31
C GLY A 295 -2.79 -15.51 -2.41
N GLY A 296 -2.97 -14.87 -3.57
CA GLY A 296 -3.75 -15.41 -4.67
C GLY A 296 -5.17 -15.79 -4.24
N MET A 297 -5.85 -14.87 -3.56
CA MET A 297 -7.22 -15.06 -3.09
C MET A 297 -8.16 -15.44 -4.22
N ASN A 298 -9.08 -16.37 -3.97
CA ASN A 298 -10.13 -16.77 -4.89
C ASN A 298 -11.48 -16.64 -4.20
N ILE A 299 -12.49 -16.23 -4.96
CA ILE A 299 -13.89 -16.15 -4.54
C ILE A 299 -14.64 -17.33 -5.16
N ALA A 300 -15.46 -18.00 -4.38
CA ALA A 300 -16.35 -19.06 -4.89
C ALA A 300 -17.29 -18.50 -5.96
N GLU A 301 -17.57 -19.27 -7.00
CA GLU A 301 -18.49 -18.90 -8.09
C GLU A 301 -19.84 -18.44 -7.56
N LYS A 302 -20.33 -19.12 -6.52
CA LYS A 302 -21.51 -18.73 -5.76
C LYS A 302 -21.13 -18.48 -4.31
N LEU A 303 -21.20 -17.23 -3.90
CA LEU A 303 -20.98 -16.86 -2.50
C LEU A 303 -22.07 -17.42 -1.59
N PRO A 304 -21.72 -17.83 -0.35
CA PRO A 304 -22.71 -18.21 0.65
C PRO A 304 -23.58 -17.00 1.02
N GLN A 305 -24.74 -17.27 1.63
CA GLN A 305 -25.66 -16.22 2.06
C GLN A 305 -25.05 -15.28 3.11
N ASP A 306 -24.17 -15.80 3.99
CA ASP A 306 -23.46 -15.03 4.99
C ASP A 306 -21.95 -15.11 4.72
N THR A 307 -21.36 -14.02 4.24
CA THR A 307 -19.93 -13.86 4.01
C THR A 307 -19.23 -13.14 5.17
N THR A 308 -19.96 -12.77 6.23
CA THR A 308 -19.51 -11.83 7.25
C THR A 308 -18.81 -12.48 8.46
N LEU A 309 -18.63 -13.80 8.47
CA LEU A 309 -18.05 -14.54 9.60
C LEU A 309 -16.66 -13.99 10.02
N TRP A 310 -15.87 -13.52 9.05
CA TRP A 310 -14.58 -12.90 9.31
C TRP A 310 -14.66 -11.65 10.22
N LYS A 311 -15.79 -10.92 10.20
CA LYS A 311 -16.02 -9.72 11.05
C LYS A 311 -16.04 -10.07 12.53
N LYS A 312 -16.37 -11.31 12.88
CA LYS A 312 -16.46 -11.79 14.26
C LYS A 312 -15.10 -12.07 14.91
N GLN A 313 -14.02 -12.16 14.12
CA GLN A 313 -12.67 -12.34 14.69
C GLN A 313 -12.27 -11.14 15.55
N GLN A 314 -11.90 -11.41 16.82
CA GLN A 314 -11.69 -10.38 17.85
C GLN A 314 -10.25 -9.87 17.93
N LYS A 315 -9.28 -10.62 17.39
CA LYS A 315 -7.84 -10.36 17.49
C LYS A 315 -7.15 -10.74 16.18
N ASP A 316 -5.98 -10.14 15.92
CA ASP A 316 -5.13 -10.59 14.82
C ASP A 316 -4.57 -12.01 15.02
N ALA A 317 -4.23 -12.68 13.92
CA ALA A 317 -3.75 -14.06 13.94
C ALA A 317 -2.48 -14.24 14.79
N ALA A 318 -1.57 -13.27 14.82
CA ALA A 318 -0.34 -13.38 15.61
C ALA A 318 -0.61 -13.36 17.12
N ARG A 319 -1.63 -12.62 17.57
CA ARG A 319 -2.09 -12.67 18.98
C ARG A 319 -2.75 -14.00 19.29
N ILE A 320 -3.56 -14.52 18.37
CA ILE A 320 -4.20 -15.83 18.53
C ILE A 320 -3.14 -16.92 18.62
N GLU A 321 -2.12 -16.90 17.76
CA GLU A 321 -1.00 -17.85 17.82
C GLU A 321 -0.26 -17.83 19.17
N LYS A 322 0.04 -16.63 19.67
CA LYS A 322 0.70 -16.49 20.98
C LYS A 322 -0.14 -17.07 22.14
N GLU A 323 -1.46 -16.88 22.09
CA GLU A 323 -2.38 -17.44 23.09
C GLU A 323 -2.48 -18.96 22.92
N PHE A 324 -2.63 -19.45 21.68
CA PHE A 324 -2.65 -20.87 21.35
C PHE A 324 -1.37 -21.58 21.81
N ALA A 325 -0.20 -21.01 21.53
CA ALA A 325 1.08 -21.57 21.92
C ALA A 325 1.23 -21.77 23.44
N LYS A 326 0.58 -20.94 24.26
CA LYS A 326 0.61 -21.06 25.74
C LYS A 326 -0.21 -22.24 26.23
N ILE A 327 -1.30 -22.57 25.57
CA ILE A 327 -2.22 -23.64 25.97
C ILE A 327 -1.89 -24.98 25.29
N PHE A 328 -1.29 -24.96 24.10
CA PHE A 328 -1.00 -26.14 23.29
C PHE A 328 -0.32 -27.30 24.06
N PRO A 329 0.73 -27.07 24.88
CA PRO A 329 1.40 -28.15 25.59
C PRO A 329 0.59 -28.79 26.72
N LYS A 330 -0.50 -28.17 27.18
CA LYS A 330 -1.20 -28.49 28.39
C LYS A 330 -2.66 -28.90 28.22
N SER A 331 -3.20 -28.72 27.00
CA SER A 331 -4.62 -28.92 26.71
C SER A 331 -4.86 -30.14 25.80
N SER A 332 -6.02 -30.75 25.95
CA SER A 332 -6.49 -31.80 25.04
C SER A 332 -6.80 -31.27 23.67
N ASP A 333 -6.91 -32.13 22.65
CA ASP A 333 -7.26 -31.76 21.31
C ASP A 333 -8.62 -31.07 21.24
N GLU A 334 -9.58 -31.54 22.00
CA GLU A 334 -10.92 -30.96 22.09
C GLU A 334 -10.87 -29.54 22.67
N GLU A 335 -10.07 -29.31 23.70
CA GLU A 335 -9.90 -27.96 24.28
C GLU A 335 -9.23 -26.99 23.31
N LEU A 336 -8.21 -27.46 22.57
CA LEU A 336 -7.50 -26.65 21.57
C LEU A 336 -8.42 -26.28 20.40
N ILE A 337 -9.20 -27.24 19.89
CA ILE A 337 -10.17 -27.01 18.81
C ILE A 337 -11.26 -26.06 19.32
N ARG A 338 -11.79 -26.26 20.51
CA ARG A 338 -12.81 -25.38 21.12
C ARG A 338 -12.29 -23.95 21.28
N PHE A 339 -11.07 -23.76 21.81
CA PHE A 339 -10.44 -22.43 21.90
C PHE A 339 -10.43 -21.68 20.56
N LEU A 340 -10.04 -22.37 19.48
CA LEU A 340 -10.01 -21.74 18.15
C LEU A 340 -11.42 -21.55 17.59
N THR A 341 -12.32 -22.50 17.77
CA THR A 341 -13.72 -22.41 17.34
C THR A 341 -14.40 -21.19 17.96
N ASP A 342 -14.19 -20.95 19.26
CA ASP A 342 -14.73 -19.80 19.98
C ASP A 342 -14.06 -18.50 19.53
N THR A 343 -12.72 -18.52 19.35
CA THR A 343 -11.95 -17.34 18.92
C THR A 343 -12.33 -16.85 17.54
N PHE A 344 -12.62 -17.76 16.61
CA PHE A 344 -13.02 -17.45 15.24
C PHE A 344 -14.55 -17.45 15.04
N ALA A 345 -15.33 -17.64 16.13
CA ALA A 345 -16.79 -17.67 16.13
C ALA A 345 -17.39 -18.71 15.15
N MET A 346 -16.73 -19.86 15.01
CA MET A 346 -17.11 -20.89 14.04
C MET A 346 -18.39 -21.65 14.39
N GLY A 347 -18.85 -21.59 15.65
CA GLY A 347 -19.94 -22.42 16.12
C GLY A 347 -19.61 -23.91 16.00
N ASN A 348 -20.60 -24.74 15.64
CA ASN A 348 -20.37 -26.17 15.46
C ASN A 348 -19.57 -26.44 14.18
N LEU A 349 -18.51 -27.23 14.32
CA LEU A 349 -17.77 -27.75 13.17
C LEU A 349 -18.46 -29.00 12.62
N THR A 350 -18.49 -29.12 11.30
CA THR A 350 -18.88 -30.36 10.61
C THR A 350 -17.85 -31.46 10.88
N GLU A 351 -18.18 -32.71 10.62
CA GLU A 351 -17.25 -33.84 10.77
C GLU A 351 -16.02 -33.71 9.89
N ALA A 352 -16.18 -33.18 8.66
CA ALA A 352 -15.07 -32.89 7.76
C ALA A 352 -14.12 -31.82 8.33
N GLU A 353 -14.67 -30.73 8.89
CA GLU A 353 -13.90 -29.68 9.52
C GLU A 353 -13.17 -30.15 10.79
N LYS A 354 -13.82 -30.99 11.61
CA LYS A 354 -13.17 -31.62 12.78
C LYS A 354 -12.00 -32.49 12.34
N THR A 355 -12.19 -33.32 11.31
CA THR A 355 -11.12 -34.16 10.74
C THR A 355 -9.95 -33.32 10.25
N ALA A 356 -10.21 -32.20 9.56
CA ALA A 356 -9.19 -31.27 9.10
C ALA A 356 -8.42 -30.64 10.27
N MET A 357 -9.09 -30.28 11.37
CA MET A 357 -8.45 -29.76 12.57
C MET A 357 -7.60 -30.80 13.29
N GLN A 358 -8.08 -32.05 13.41
CA GLN A 358 -7.31 -33.17 13.98
C GLN A 358 -6.03 -33.42 13.16
N LYS A 359 -6.13 -33.40 11.83
CA LYS A 359 -4.97 -33.51 10.96
C LYS A 359 -3.94 -32.37 11.21
N ALA A 360 -4.40 -31.13 11.32
CA ALA A 360 -3.54 -29.99 11.61
C ALA A 360 -2.84 -30.11 12.98
N LEU A 361 -3.52 -30.65 14.00
CA LEU A 361 -2.90 -30.95 15.31
C LEU A 361 -1.84 -32.03 15.21
N GLN A 362 -2.06 -33.11 14.41
CA GLN A 362 -1.07 -34.12 14.15
C GLN A 362 0.17 -33.53 13.44
N ASP A 363 -0.05 -32.70 12.42
CA ASP A 363 1.02 -32.02 11.67
C ASP A 363 1.83 -31.08 12.58
N GLN A 364 1.18 -30.38 13.51
CA GLN A 364 1.84 -29.53 14.49
C GLN A 364 2.74 -30.32 15.46
N ARG A 365 2.38 -31.56 15.77
CA ARG A 365 3.16 -32.44 16.67
C ARG A 365 4.23 -33.24 15.96
N ASP A 366 4.14 -33.38 14.64
CA ASP A 366 5.17 -34.09 13.86
C ASP A 366 6.40 -33.20 13.63
N PRO A 367 7.55 -33.49 14.24
CA PRO A 367 8.75 -32.68 14.10
C PRO A 367 9.29 -32.65 12.65
N LYS A 368 8.89 -33.62 11.82
CA LYS A 368 9.25 -33.64 10.40
C LYS A 368 8.45 -32.62 9.59
N ILE A 369 7.21 -32.37 9.98
CA ILE A 369 6.29 -31.42 9.32
C ILE A 369 6.43 -30.05 9.97
N ALA A 370 6.48 -29.99 11.30
CA ALA A 370 6.53 -28.73 12.06
C ALA A 370 7.87 -27.98 11.95
N ASP A 371 8.83 -28.51 11.22
CA ASP A 371 10.10 -27.82 10.96
C ASP A 371 9.91 -26.62 10.02
N GLN A 372 9.75 -25.44 10.64
CA GLN A 372 9.55 -24.16 9.94
C GLN A 372 10.70 -23.77 8.99
N LYS A 373 11.85 -24.46 9.04
CA LYS A 373 12.97 -24.22 8.11
C LYS A 373 12.77 -24.92 6.78
N LYS A 374 11.83 -25.86 6.68
CA LYS A 374 11.61 -26.62 5.44
C LYS A 374 10.72 -25.86 4.47
N LYS A 375 11.10 -25.87 3.21
CA LYS A 375 10.31 -25.29 2.11
C LYS A 375 8.89 -25.86 2.04
N GLN A 376 8.72 -27.14 2.37
CA GLN A 376 7.43 -27.82 2.39
C GLN A 376 6.50 -27.22 3.46
N PHE A 377 7.01 -26.90 4.66
CA PHE A 377 6.24 -26.22 5.69
C PHE A 377 5.68 -24.89 5.18
N HIS A 378 6.54 -24.05 4.58
CA HIS A 378 6.12 -22.75 4.05
C HIS A 378 5.09 -22.84 2.94
N SER A 379 5.15 -23.89 2.10
CA SER A 379 4.12 -24.07 1.07
C SER A 379 2.77 -24.50 1.63
N MET A 380 2.75 -25.20 2.78
CA MET A 380 1.53 -25.69 3.41
C MET A 380 0.91 -24.71 4.41
N TYR A 381 1.74 -24.01 5.18
CA TYR A 381 1.30 -23.23 6.36
C TYR A 381 1.87 -21.81 6.41
N GLY A 382 2.65 -21.38 5.41
CA GLY A 382 3.34 -20.10 5.43
C GLY A 382 4.34 -20.03 6.58
N TYR A 383 4.23 -18.99 7.41
CA TYR A 383 5.06 -18.80 8.62
C TYR A 383 4.26 -19.00 9.90
N TYR A 384 3.09 -19.64 9.81
CA TYR A 384 2.10 -19.68 10.87
C TYR A 384 1.92 -21.09 11.43
N ASN A 385 1.31 -21.15 12.62
CA ASN A 385 0.96 -22.41 13.24
C ASN A 385 -0.05 -23.20 12.38
N PRO A 386 0.21 -24.48 12.03
CA PRO A 386 -0.68 -25.31 11.22
C PRO A 386 -2.14 -25.32 11.69
N VAL A 387 -2.36 -25.38 12.99
CA VAL A 387 -3.71 -25.47 13.57
C VAL A 387 -4.47 -24.15 13.43
N VAL A 388 -3.77 -23.02 13.68
CA VAL A 388 -4.36 -21.68 13.54
C VAL A 388 -4.70 -21.39 12.08
N ILE A 389 -3.76 -21.66 11.16
CA ILE A 389 -3.98 -21.52 9.71
C ILE A 389 -5.13 -22.39 9.23
N GLN A 390 -5.22 -23.62 9.70
CA GLN A 390 -6.32 -24.52 9.31
C GLN A 390 -7.68 -23.95 9.74
N MET A 391 -7.79 -23.42 10.96
CA MET A 391 -9.02 -22.77 11.41
C MET A 391 -9.36 -21.53 10.57
N MET A 392 -8.36 -20.72 10.22
CA MET A 392 -8.55 -19.55 9.35
C MET A 392 -9.07 -19.97 7.97
N ARG A 393 -8.49 -21.01 7.38
CA ARG A 393 -8.95 -21.56 6.08
C ARG A 393 -10.39 -22.06 6.14
N LEU A 394 -10.79 -22.73 7.22
CA LEU A 394 -12.16 -23.19 7.41
C LEU A 394 -13.13 -21.99 7.54
N ARG A 395 -12.75 -20.96 8.29
CA ARG A 395 -13.53 -19.72 8.39
C ARG A 395 -13.67 -19.06 7.02
N ASP A 396 -12.58 -18.91 6.28
CA ASP A 396 -12.57 -18.27 4.97
C ASP A 396 -13.40 -19.05 3.96
N ALA A 397 -13.32 -20.39 3.98
CA ALA A 397 -14.15 -21.26 3.15
C ALA A 397 -15.64 -21.07 3.43
N ARG A 398 -16.04 -20.88 4.70
CA ARG A 398 -17.42 -20.53 5.06
C ARG A 398 -17.85 -19.14 4.57
N CYS A 399 -16.90 -18.25 4.31
CA CYS A 399 -17.14 -16.97 3.64
C CYS A 399 -17.07 -17.07 2.10
N GLY A 400 -16.87 -18.26 1.53
CA GLY A 400 -16.71 -18.47 0.09
C GLY A 400 -15.34 -18.08 -0.44
N ILE A 401 -14.31 -18.03 0.42
CA ILE A 401 -12.95 -17.59 0.10
C ILE A 401 -11.96 -18.75 0.25
N SER A 402 -11.01 -18.80 -0.69
CA SER A 402 -9.83 -19.66 -0.60
C SER A 402 -8.58 -18.93 -1.06
N TRP A 403 -7.43 -19.47 -0.71
CA TRP A 403 -6.11 -18.91 -1.01
C TRP A 403 -5.24 -19.93 -1.74
N SER A 404 -4.54 -19.50 -2.78
CA SER A 404 -3.70 -20.40 -3.58
C SER A 404 -2.22 -20.35 -3.18
N SER A 405 -1.81 -19.37 -2.37
CA SER A 405 -0.42 -19.14 -2.00
C SER A 405 -0.32 -18.39 -0.68
N PHE A 406 0.86 -18.39 -0.08
CA PHE A 406 1.30 -17.46 0.96
C PHE A 406 2.27 -16.40 0.42
N SER A 407 2.40 -16.32 -0.89
CA SER A 407 3.35 -15.44 -1.57
C SER A 407 2.62 -14.55 -2.57
N HIS A 408 3.36 -13.63 -3.17
CA HIS A 408 2.86 -12.81 -4.25
C HIS A 408 2.49 -13.66 -5.47
N THR A 409 1.59 -13.15 -6.29
CA THR A 409 1.25 -13.75 -7.59
C THR A 409 1.46 -12.74 -8.72
N SER A 410 1.49 -13.24 -9.96
CA SER A 410 1.65 -12.39 -11.16
C SER A 410 0.31 -11.87 -11.71
N ARG A 411 -0.77 -11.89 -10.90
CA ARG A 411 -2.04 -11.32 -11.32
C ARG A 411 -1.88 -9.82 -11.55
N LYS A 412 -2.51 -9.31 -12.61
CA LYS A 412 -2.57 -7.87 -12.84
C LYS A 412 -3.40 -7.21 -11.75
N VAL A 413 -3.00 -6.02 -11.35
CA VAL A 413 -3.69 -5.19 -10.37
C VAL A 413 -4.53 -4.12 -11.05
N LEU A 414 -5.36 -3.40 -10.31
CA LEU A 414 -6.15 -2.29 -10.84
C LEU A 414 -5.44 -0.96 -10.53
N THR A 415 -5.37 -0.09 -11.54
CA THR A 415 -4.97 1.31 -11.39
C THR A 415 -6.14 2.21 -11.74
N ASN A 416 -6.44 3.15 -10.85
CA ASN A 416 -7.53 4.11 -10.99
C ASN A 416 -6.98 5.53 -11.00
N ALA A 417 -7.62 6.43 -11.74
CA ALA A 417 -7.29 7.85 -11.72
C ALA A 417 -8.53 8.74 -11.77
N LYS A 418 -8.44 9.90 -11.08
CA LYS A 418 -9.48 10.93 -11.06
C LYS A 418 -8.85 12.30 -10.86
N GLY A 419 -9.23 13.28 -11.71
CA GLY A 419 -8.78 14.65 -11.66
C GLY A 419 -8.00 15.07 -12.92
N PRO A 420 -7.34 16.24 -12.90
CA PRO A 420 -6.57 16.75 -14.03
C PRO A 420 -5.54 15.73 -14.54
N GLY A 421 -5.53 15.45 -15.84
CA GLY A 421 -4.64 14.46 -16.46
C GLY A 421 -5.04 12.99 -16.26
N GLN A 422 -6.24 12.71 -15.74
CA GLN A 422 -6.72 11.32 -15.52
C GLN A 422 -6.75 10.48 -16.80
N GLU A 423 -6.97 11.10 -17.97
CA GLU A 423 -7.01 10.42 -19.29
C GLU A 423 -5.67 9.79 -19.65
N LEU A 424 -4.54 10.32 -19.15
CA LEU A 424 -3.20 9.75 -19.35
C LEU A 424 -3.06 8.35 -18.73
N PHE A 425 -3.95 7.97 -17.84
CA PHE A 425 -3.95 6.67 -17.18
C PHE A 425 -4.73 5.59 -17.95
N LYS A 426 -5.48 5.96 -18.99
CA LYS A 426 -6.16 5.00 -19.88
C LYS A 426 -5.17 4.09 -20.61
N ASP A 427 -3.94 4.58 -20.83
CA ASP A 427 -2.88 3.86 -21.53
C ASP A 427 -1.87 3.16 -20.60
N VAL A 428 -2.06 3.22 -19.28
CA VAL A 428 -1.25 2.48 -18.32
C VAL A 428 -1.46 0.98 -18.53
N ARG A 429 -0.36 0.26 -18.79
CA ARG A 429 -0.34 -1.19 -18.95
C ARG A 429 0.58 -1.88 -17.94
N GLU A 430 1.65 -1.18 -17.55
CA GLU A 430 2.66 -1.62 -16.61
C GLU A 430 2.80 -0.62 -15.47
N ASN A 431 3.22 -1.07 -14.29
CA ASN A 431 3.41 -0.21 -13.14
C ASN A 431 4.47 0.89 -13.37
N THR A 432 5.35 0.73 -14.36
CA THR A 432 6.30 1.76 -14.80
C THR A 432 5.63 2.97 -15.47
N ASP A 433 4.44 2.81 -16.00
CA ASP A 433 3.74 3.89 -16.71
C ASP A 433 3.12 4.90 -15.73
N ILE A 434 2.92 4.51 -14.47
CA ILE A 434 2.25 5.33 -13.44
C ILE A 434 3.01 6.62 -13.20
N SER A 435 4.32 6.55 -12.91
CA SER A 435 5.14 7.76 -12.69
C SER A 435 5.28 8.62 -13.94
N ARG A 436 5.29 8.00 -15.12
CA ARG A 436 5.28 8.72 -16.41
C ARG A 436 3.99 9.52 -16.62
N SER A 437 2.85 8.90 -16.33
CA SER A 437 1.54 9.55 -16.43
C SER A 437 1.40 10.68 -15.40
N ILE A 438 1.83 10.46 -14.14
CA ILE A 438 1.84 11.53 -13.12
C ILE A 438 2.77 12.68 -13.56
N SER A 439 3.97 12.37 -14.08
CA SER A 439 4.91 13.40 -14.55
C SER A 439 4.28 14.30 -15.62
N LYS A 440 3.63 13.68 -16.60
CA LYS A 440 2.91 14.43 -17.66
C LYS A 440 1.76 15.26 -17.10
N ALA A 441 0.96 14.70 -16.18
CA ALA A 441 -0.16 15.41 -15.58
C ALA A 441 0.27 16.62 -14.73
N VAL A 442 1.46 16.58 -14.11
CA VAL A 442 1.97 17.64 -13.22
C VAL A 442 2.82 18.65 -13.96
N LEU A 443 3.67 18.19 -14.89
CA LEU A 443 4.71 19.01 -15.52
C LEU A 443 4.47 19.28 -17.00
N GLY A 444 3.44 18.67 -17.61
CA GLY A 444 3.22 18.69 -19.06
C GLY A 444 4.25 17.84 -19.84
N GLU A 445 5.23 17.25 -19.17
CA GLU A 445 6.31 16.48 -19.79
C GLU A 445 6.65 15.20 -19.00
N ASN A 446 7.22 14.23 -19.69
CA ASN A 446 7.72 13.01 -19.05
C ASN A 446 9.19 13.18 -18.63
N VAL A 447 9.44 13.56 -17.37
CA VAL A 447 10.81 13.70 -16.85
C VAL A 447 11.43 12.37 -16.43
N ILE A 448 10.65 11.27 -16.42
CA ILE A 448 11.12 9.95 -15.98
C ILE A 448 12.17 9.38 -16.96
N ASP A 449 11.87 9.44 -18.25
CA ASP A 449 12.74 8.85 -19.29
C ASP A 449 13.99 9.69 -19.59
N GLN A 450 14.08 10.90 -19.05
CA GLN A 450 15.25 11.79 -19.24
C GLN A 450 16.50 11.31 -18.47
N ASN A 451 16.41 10.27 -17.65
CA ASN A 451 17.55 9.71 -16.88
C ASN A 451 18.50 8.83 -17.70
N SER A 452 18.16 8.45 -18.94
CA SER A 452 18.99 7.58 -19.77
C SER A 452 20.16 8.30 -20.50
N SER A 453 20.24 9.63 -20.40
CA SER A 453 21.21 10.46 -21.13
C SER A 453 22.28 11.16 -20.28
N ALA A 454 22.22 11.09 -18.95
CA ALA A 454 23.18 11.76 -18.05
C ALA A 454 24.39 10.89 -17.63
N GLY A 455 24.74 9.91 -18.45
CA GLY A 455 25.86 8.97 -18.25
C GLY A 455 26.60 8.68 -19.56
N LYS A 456 27.01 9.73 -20.27
CA LYS A 456 28.05 9.62 -21.31
C LYS A 456 29.26 10.42 -20.91
#